data_99a8f7117c891f202e0bdaadaecd1b58
#
_entry.id   99a8f7117c891f202e0bdaadaecd1b58
#
_cell.length_a   1.000
_cell.length_b   1.000
_cell.length_c   1.000
_cell.angle_alpha   90.00
_cell.angle_beta   90.00
_cell.angle_gamma   90.00
#
_symmetry.space_group_name_H-M   'P 1'
#
loop_
_entity.id
_entity.type
_entity.pdbx_description
1 polymer ?
#
loop_
_entity_poly.entity_id
_entity_poly.type
_entity_poly.pdbx_seq_one_letter_code
_entity_poly.pdbx_strand_id
1 'polypeptide(L)'
;MNKQSLFHIAKRGTLPWYISAAIRGCAILFALIVCALVTMFMTGENPISIYGTIFHGAFGTVRKTWVTFQNLAVLLGISLAVTPAFKMRFWNIGAEGQVLIACLATAACMICLGDKLPNGLLILIMIVAAIAAGALWGFLPAFFKARWNTNETLFTLMMNYIATQLAAYYIIVWEVPKGAGKIGIINQNTNAGWLPQIAGKQYLLTILVVAVLTVLTYIYLKYSKHGYEIAVVGESQRTASYAGIKVERVIIRTMVLSGAMCGLMGLLLTAGTDHTLTTTIVGGRGFTAVMVSWMAKFNPIMMIFTSLLLVVLSRGASEISSVFGLNHSFADILTGIILFFIIGSEFFINYKVSLRKAGKKEA
;
A
#
# COMPACT_ATOMS: atom_id res chain seq x y z
N MET A 1 -16.14 -24.65 36.59
CA MET A 1 -16.72 -23.29 36.63
C MET A 1 -16.36 -22.56 35.35
N ASN A 2 -17.30 -22.46 34.40
CA ASN A 2 -17.10 -21.69 33.18
C ASN A 2 -17.09 -20.19 33.55
N LYS A 3 -15.91 -19.57 33.53
CA LYS A 3 -15.81 -18.10 33.65
C LYS A 3 -16.47 -17.49 32.42
N GLN A 4 -17.73 -17.09 32.55
CA GLN A 4 -18.42 -16.36 31.51
C GLN A 4 -17.71 -15.01 31.29
N SER A 5 -17.33 -14.70 30.06
CA SER A 5 -16.66 -13.45 29.74
C SER A 5 -17.52 -12.23 30.11
N LEU A 6 -16.91 -11.21 30.71
CA LEU A 6 -17.55 -9.95 31.11
C LEU A 6 -18.10 -9.15 29.92
N PHE A 7 -17.50 -9.35 28.75
CA PHE A 7 -17.87 -8.65 27.51
C PHE A 7 -18.58 -9.61 26.56
N HIS A 8 -19.65 -9.14 25.98
CA HIS A 8 -20.36 -9.80 24.88
C HIS A 8 -20.07 -9.01 23.60
N ILE A 9 -19.42 -9.67 22.65
CA ILE A 9 -19.08 -9.09 21.33
C ILE A 9 -20.07 -9.66 20.32
N ALA A 10 -20.92 -8.81 19.78
CA ALA A 10 -21.88 -9.18 18.72
C ALA A 10 -21.51 -8.48 17.41
N LYS A 11 -21.64 -9.20 16.30
CA LYS A 11 -21.46 -8.58 14.98
C LYS A 11 -22.55 -7.53 14.78
N ARG A 12 -22.16 -6.32 14.41
CA ARG A 12 -23.08 -5.21 14.18
C ARG A 12 -23.62 -5.28 12.75
N GLY A 13 -24.88 -4.89 12.54
CA GLY A 13 -25.39 -4.65 11.19
C GLY A 13 -24.70 -3.46 10.52
N THR A 14 -25.02 -3.20 9.27
CA THR A 14 -24.46 -2.07 8.51
C THR A 14 -24.80 -0.75 9.18
N LEU A 15 -23.80 -0.02 9.64
CA LEU A 15 -23.97 1.33 10.17
C LEU A 15 -24.17 2.34 9.04
N PRO A 16 -24.97 3.39 9.26
CA PRO A 16 -25.01 4.55 8.37
C PRO A 16 -23.61 5.13 8.17
N TRP A 17 -23.35 5.65 6.97
CA TRP A 17 -22.02 6.15 6.60
C TRP A 17 -21.50 7.26 7.52
N TYR A 18 -22.39 8.15 8.02
CA TYR A 18 -22.02 9.25 8.91
C TYR A 18 -21.60 8.78 10.31
N ILE A 19 -22.18 7.70 10.85
CA ILE A 19 -21.76 7.12 12.12
C ILE A 19 -20.38 6.44 11.96
N SER A 20 -20.18 5.73 10.86
CA SER A 20 -18.86 5.13 10.57
C SER A 20 -17.77 6.21 10.39
N ALA A 21 -18.12 7.33 9.73
CA ALA A 21 -17.23 8.48 9.59
C ALA A 21 -16.94 9.14 10.96
N ALA A 22 -17.93 9.29 11.83
CA ALA A 22 -17.76 9.83 13.17
C ALA A 22 -16.85 8.96 14.04
N ILE A 23 -17.01 7.62 14.02
CA ILE A 23 -16.15 6.69 14.77
C ILE A 23 -14.70 6.80 14.29
N ARG A 24 -14.46 6.85 12.97
CA ARG A 24 -13.12 7.05 12.41
C ARG A 24 -12.55 8.42 12.78
N GLY A 25 -13.35 9.47 12.71
CA GLY A 25 -12.94 10.82 13.13
C GLY A 25 -12.52 10.86 14.60
N CYS A 26 -13.30 10.27 15.50
CA CYS A 26 -12.94 10.14 16.90
C CYS A 26 -11.63 9.34 17.09
N ALA A 27 -11.45 8.23 16.37
CA ALA A 27 -10.22 7.44 16.47
C ALA A 27 -8.99 8.23 16.01
N ILE A 28 -9.12 9.01 14.92
CA ILE A 28 -8.04 9.88 14.43
C ILE A 28 -7.72 10.97 15.46
N LEU A 29 -8.74 11.61 16.06
CA LEU A 29 -8.53 12.59 17.11
C LEU A 29 -7.82 11.99 18.32
N PHE A 30 -8.23 10.79 18.75
CA PHE A 30 -7.55 10.06 19.82
C PHE A 30 -6.10 9.72 19.46
N ALA A 31 -5.86 9.26 18.24
CA ALA A 31 -4.50 9.02 17.74
C ALA A 31 -3.63 10.26 17.80
N LEU A 32 -4.17 11.40 17.33
CA LEU A 32 -3.46 12.69 17.36
C LEU A 32 -3.17 13.13 18.79
N ILE A 33 -4.14 13.01 19.72
CA ILE A 33 -3.92 13.34 21.13
C ILE A 33 -2.81 12.48 21.73
N VAL A 34 -2.81 11.16 21.49
CA VAL A 34 -1.75 10.26 21.97
C VAL A 34 -0.40 10.62 21.34
N CYS A 35 -0.36 10.88 20.04
CA CYS A 35 0.86 11.32 19.35
C CYS A 35 1.40 12.64 19.95
N ALA A 36 0.50 13.59 20.23
CA ALA A 36 0.90 14.87 20.84
C ALA A 36 1.44 14.65 22.27
N LEU A 37 0.79 13.82 23.08
CA LEU A 37 1.27 13.50 24.43
C LEU A 37 2.63 12.80 24.41
N VAL A 38 2.82 11.81 23.54
CA VAL A 38 4.10 11.11 23.38
C VAL A 38 5.20 12.09 22.93
N THR A 39 4.90 12.95 21.95
CA THR A 39 5.87 13.94 21.46
C THR A 39 6.17 14.98 22.56
N MET A 40 5.15 15.48 23.27
CA MET A 40 5.31 16.42 24.39
C MET A 40 6.19 15.84 25.49
N PHE A 41 5.97 14.57 25.84
CA PHE A 41 6.79 13.88 26.87
C PHE A 41 8.26 13.72 26.44
N MET A 42 8.50 13.51 25.14
CA MET A 42 9.86 13.33 24.60
C MET A 42 10.60 14.67 24.33
N THR A 43 9.87 15.74 23.97
CA THR A 43 10.46 16.99 23.50
C THR A 43 10.22 18.18 24.45
N GLY A 44 9.21 18.10 25.32
CA GLY A 44 8.74 19.22 26.16
C GLY A 44 7.93 20.29 25.40
N GLU A 45 7.65 20.07 24.12
CA GLU A 45 6.99 21.03 23.23
C GLU A 45 5.46 21.10 23.39
N ASN A 46 4.87 22.25 23.03
CA ASN A 46 3.44 22.47 23.12
C ASN A 46 2.69 21.61 22.05
N PRO A 47 1.60 20.92 22.40
CA PRO A 47 0.77 20.15 21.47
C PRO A 47 0.30 20.93 20.23
N ILE A 48 0.03 22.23 20.36
CA ILE A 48 -0.41 23.08 19.25
C ILE A 48 0.70 23.23 18.19
N SER A 49 1.95 23.39 18.62
CA SER A 49 3.10 23.44 17.69
C SER A 49 3.28 22.11 16.96
N ILE A 50 3.04 20.99 17.65
CA ILE A 50 3.10 19.65 17.06
C ILE A 50 2.08 19.48 15.93
N TYR A 51 0.82 19.91 16.13
CA TYR A 51 -0.20 19.84 15.07
C TYR A 51 0.11 20.78 13.90
N GLY A 52 0.62 21.97 14.19
CA GLY A 52 1.12 22.88 13.15
C GLY A 52 2.22 22.23 12.31
N THR A 53 3.14 21.53 12.96
CA THR A 53 4.22 20.79 12.30
C THR A 53 3.70 19.64 11.42
N ILE A 54 2.67 18.91 11.84
CA ILE A 54 2.04 17.86 11.02
C ILE A 54 1.51 18.44 9.70
N PHE A 55 0.75 19.54 9.79
CA PHE A 55 0.19 20.18 8.59
C PHE A 55 1.29 20.79 7.71
N HIS A 56 2.27 21.43 8.32
CA HIS A 56 3.43 22.01 7.63
C HIS A 56 4.28 20.93 6.93
N GLY A 57 4.38 19.74 7.49
CA GLY A 57 5.08 18.60 6.89
C GLY A 57 4.45 18.14 5.58
N ALA A 58 3.12 18.20 5.48
CA ALA A 58 2.40 17.82 4.27
C ALA A 58 2.28 18.96 3.24
N PHE A 59 1.98 20.18 3.69
CA PHE A 59 1.55 21.27 2.82
C PHE A 59 2.33 22.60 3.01
N GLY A 60 3.33 22.66 3.89
CA GLY A 60 4.03 23.88 4.27
C GLY A 60 4.82 24.56 3.13
N THR A 61 5.15 23.86 2.07
CA THR A 61 5.81 24.43 0.88
C THR A 61 5.28 23.76 -0.40
N VAL A 62 5.41 24.45 -1.54
CA VAL A 62 5.03 23.88 -2.85
C VAL A 62 5.74 22.54 -3.10
N ARG A 63 7.02 22.42 -2.75
CA ARG A 63 7.77 21.15 -2.89
C ARG A 63 7.19 20.06 -2.00
N LYS A 64 6.88 20.33 -0.72
CA LYS A 64 6.27 19.36 0.20
C LYS A 64 4.91 18.90 -0.31
N THR A 65 4.10 19.82 -0.81
CA THR A 65 2.80 19.51 -1.41
C THR A 65 2.93 18.55 -2.61
N TRP A 66 3.86 18.79 -3.53
CA TRP A 66 4.12 17.87 -4.64
C TRP A 66 4.58 16.49 -4.19
N VAL A 67 5.47 16.42 -3.20
CA VAL A 67 5.92 15.15 -2.60
C VAL A 67 4.78 14.44 -1.90
N THR A 68 3.88 15.16 -1.24
CA THR A 68 2.67 14.59 -0.61
C THR A 68 1.74 13.98 -1.66
N PHE A 69 1.48 14.67 -2.78
CA PHE A 69 0.68 14.11 -3.88
C PHE A 69 1.35 12.92 -4.57
N GLN A 70 2.67 12.93 -4.70
CA GLN A 70 3.41 11.79 -5.22
C GLN A 70 3.30 10.57 -4.29
N ASN A 71 3.51 10.76 -2.98
CA ASN A 71 3.34 9.68 -2.01
C ASN A 71 1.89 9.16 -1.96
N LEU A 72 0.90 10.08 -2.10
CA LEU A 72 -0.50 9.71 -2.28
C LEU A 72 -0.71 8.82 -3.52
N ALA A 73 -0.16 9.22 -4.66
CA ALA A 73 -0.29 8.46 -5.89
C ALA A 73 0.33 7.06 -5.75
N VAL A 74 1.52 6.96 -5.16
CA VAL A 74 2.18 5.66 -4.97
C VAL A 74 1.37 4.76 -4.03
N LEU A 75 0.96 5.26 -2.85
CA LEU A 75 0.18 4.48 -1.91
C LEU A 75 -1.18 4.08 -2.50
N LEU A 76 -1.87 5.00 -3.17
CA LEU A 76 -3.13 4.74 -3.86
C LEU A 76 -2.95 3.69 -4.97
N GLY A 77 -1.93 3.80 -5.81
CA GLY A 77 -1.66 2.86 -6.89
C GLY A 77 -1.43 1.43 -6.40
N ILE A 78 -0.63 1.25 -5.33
CA ILE A 78 -0.44 -0.06 -4.70
C ILE A 78 -1.75 -0.56 -4.05
N SER A 79 -2.52 0.34 -3.43
CA SER A 79 -3.80 -0.01 -2.82
C SER A 79 -4.84 -0.45 -3.86
N LEU A 80 -4.88 0.20 -5.02
CA LEU A 80 -5.70 -0.23 -6.16
C LEU A 80 -5.27 -1.60 -6.68
N ALA A 81 -3.95 -1.86 -6.73
CA ALA A 81 -3.41 -3.14 -7.18
C ALA A 81 -3.84 -4.31 -6.29
N VAL A 82 -3.87 -4.16 -4.98
CA VAL A 82 -4.26 -5.24 -4.05
C VAL A 82 -5.78 -5.40 -3.91
N THR A 83 -6.56 -4.38 -4.24
CA THR A 83 -8.02 -4.36 -4.06
C THR A 83 -8.76 -5.52 -4.74
N PRO A 84 -8.48 -5.91 -6.00
CA PRO A 84 -9.14 -7.05 -6.63
C PRO A 84 -8.92 -8.36 -5.88
N ALA A 85 -7.69 -8.59 -5.37
CA ALA A 85 -7.35 -9.77 -4.59
C ALA A 85 -8.13 -9.82 -3.27
N PHE A 86 -8.14 -8.71 -2.51
CA PHE A 86 -8.89 -8.65 -1.25
C PHE A 86 -10.40 -8.73 -1.42
N LYS A 87 -10.95 -8.15 -2.48
CA LYS A 87 -12.38 -8.28 -2.82
C LYS A 87 -12.77 -9.74 -3.10
N MET A 88 -11.84 -10.53 -3.64
CA MET A 88 -11.98 -11.98 -3.85
C MET A 88 -11.73 -12.79 -2.57
N ARG A 89 -11.40 -12.15 -1.45
CA ARG A 89 -10.93 -12.77 -0.19
C ARG A 89 -9.64 -13.59 -0.34
N PHE A 90 -8.80 -13.23 -1.27
CA PHE A 90 -7.42 -13.70 -1.34
C PHE A 90 -6.52 -12.73 -0.58
N TRP A 91 -5.89 -13.20 0.50
CA TRP A 91 -5.06 -12.39 1.38
C TRP A 91 -3.67 -12.15 0.77
N ASN A 92 -3.60 -11.23 -0.21
CA ASN A 92 -2.34 -10.83 -0.83
C ASN A 92 -1.58 -9.81 0.03
N ILE A 93 -0.73 -10.30 0.94
CA ILE A 93 0.20 -9.44 1.71
C ILE A 93 1.51 -9.22 0.94
N GLY A 94 1.64 -9.81 -0.26
CA GLY A 94 2.84 -9.80 -1.08
C GLY A 94 3.07 -8.56 -1.94
N ALA A 95 2.24 -7.53 -1.81
CA ALA A 95 2.37 -6.32 -2.64
C ALA A 95 3.72 -5.62 -2.49
N GLU A 96 4.31 -5.61 -1.29
CA GLU A 96 5.65 -5.06 -1.04
C GLU A 96 6.68 -5.71 -1.94
N GLY A 97 6.73 -7.04 -1.97
CA GLY A 97 7.65 -7.81 -2.81
C GLY A 97 7.33 -7.71 -4.30
N GLN A 98 6.04 -7.66 -4.69
CA GLN A 98 5.63 -7.49 -6.08
C GLN A 98 6.14 -6.17 -6.66
N VAL A 99 6.02 -5.07 -5.91
CA VAL A 99 6.55 -3.76 -6.30
C VAL A 99 8.09 -3.78 -6.31
N LEU A 100 8.71 -4.36 -5.28
CA LEU A 100 10.18 -4.40 -5.16
C LEU A 100 10.84 -5.20 -6.31
N ILE A 101 10.28 -6.33 -6.70
CA ILE A 101 10.78 -7.11 -7.84
C ILE A 101 10.62 -6.34 -9.17
N ALA A 102 9.56 -5.56 -9.30
CA ALA A 102 9.39 -4.69 -10.47
C ALA A 102 10.39 -3.53 -10.45
N CYS A 103 10.69 -2.95 -9.28
CA CYS A 103 11.79 -1.98 -9.13
C CYS A 103 13.13 -2.59 -9.55
N LEU A 104 13.40 -3.82 -9.12
CA LEU A 104 14.60 -4.57 -9.49
C LEU A 104 14.68 -4.80 -11.02
N ALA A 105 13.59 -5.26 -11.64
CA ALA A 105 13.53 -5.47 -13.09
C ALA A 105 13.72 -4.15 -13.87
N THR A 106 13.14 -3.07 -13.39
CA THR A 106 13.32 -1.72 -13.96
C THR A 106 14.77 -1.26 -13.87
N ALA A 107 15.39 -1.36 -12.68
CA ALA A 107 16.78 -1.00 -12.45
C ALA A 107 17.73 -1.86 -13.29
N ALA A 108 17.46 -3.16 -13.44
CA ALA A 108 18.23 -4.05 -14.31
C ALA A 108 18.20 -3.58 -15.76
N CYS A 109 17.04 -3.23 -16.29
CA CYS A 109 16.93 -2.68 -17.63
C CYS A 109 17.71 -1.35 -17.78
N MET A 110 17.60 -0.44 -16.82
CA MET A 110 18.32 0.84 -16.84
C MET A 110 19.85 0.64 -16.85
N ILE A 111 20.36 -0.27 -16.01
CA ILE A 111 21.80 -0.51 -15.85
C ILE A 111 22.36 -1.31 -17.04
N CYS A 112 21.68 -2.37 -17.46
CA CYS A 112 22.22 -3.28 -18.49
C CYS A 112 22.00 -2.81 -19.94
N LEU A 113 20.96 -2.01 -20.18
CA LEU A 113 20.54 -1.60 -21.52
C LEU A 113 20.61 -0.09 -21.75
N GLY A 114 20.85 0.72 -20.70
CA GLY A 114 20.81 2.18 -20.77
C GLY A 114 21.74 2.78 -21.82
N ASP A 115 22.95 2.24 -21.95
CA ASP A 115 23.95 2.71 -22.92
C ASP A 115 23.81 2.05 -24.31
N LYS A 116 22.94 1.04 -24.46
CA LYS A 116 22.87 0.22 -25.67
C LYS A 116 21.67 0.55 -26.56
N LEU A 117 20.62 1.16 -25.99
CA LEU A 117 19.35 1.33 -26.64
C LEU A 117 18.91 2.80 -26.66
N PRO A 118 18.19 3.25 -27.67
CA PRO A 118 17.56 4.57 -27.64
C PRO A 118 16.52 4.64 -26.49
N ASN A 119 16.44 5.79 -25.85
CA ASN A 119 15.66 5.96 -24.61
C ASN A 119 14.20 5.55 -24.75
N GLY A 120 13.54 5.82 -25.88
CA GLY A 120 12.14 5.40 -26.11
C GLY A 120 11.94 3.89 -26.09
N LEU A 121 12.85 3.14 -26.75
CA LEU A 121 12.82 1.67 -26.76
C LEU A 121 13.15 1.10 -25.39
N LEU A 122 14.12 1.69 -24.70
CA LEU A 122 14.47 1.32 -23.32
C LEU A 122 13.27 1.45 -22.39
N ILE A 123 12.57 2.58 -22.42
CA ILE A 123 11.35 2.80 -21.60
C ILE A 123 10.28 1.75 -21.92
N LEU A 124 10.06 1.43 -23.20
CA LEU A 124 9.09 0.39 -23.58
C LEU A 124 9.46 -0.98 -23.00
N ILE A 125 10.73 -1.37 -23.09
CA ILE A 125 11.24 -2.63 -22.51
C ILE A 125 11.07 -2.62 -21.00
N MET A 126 11.37 -1.51 -20.33
CA MET A 126 11.21 -1.35 -18.89
C MET A 126 9.75 -1.50 -18.46
N ILE A 127 8.79 -0.91 -19.18
CA ILE A 127 7.35 -1.07 -18.92
C ILE A 127 6.97 -2.55 -18.99
N VAL A 128 7.35 -3.24 -20.06
CA VAL A 128 7.03 -4.66 -20.25
C VAL A 128 7.71 -5.51 -19.16
N ALA A 129 8.98 -5.28 -18.89
CA ALA A 129 9.75 -6.02 -17.88
C ALA A 129 9.19 -5.83 -16.46
N ALA A 130 8.86 -4.60 -16.07
CA ALA A 130 8.30 -4.31 -14.75
C ALA A 130 6.92 -4.94 -14.55
N ILE A 131 6.03 -4.80 -15.55
CA ILE A 131 4.70 -5.40 -15.52
C ILE A 131 4.81 -6.93 -15.49
N ALA A 132 5.65 -7.52 -16.32
CA ALA A 132 5.86 -8.97 -16.38
C ALA A 132 6.46 -9.51 -15.07
N ALA A 133 7.45 -8.82 -14.50
CA ALA A 133 8.08 -9.21 -13.24
C ALA A 133 7.07 -9.18 -12.08
N GLY A 134 6.29 -8.10 -11.94
CA GLY A 134 5.23 -8.00 -10.94
C GLY A 134 4.13 -9.05 -11.15
N ALA A 135 3.68 -9.25 -12.40
CA ALA A 135 2.67 -10.25 -12.74
C ALA A 135 3.13 -11.68 -12.43
N LEU A 136 4.38 -12.03 -12.78
CA LEU A 136 4.98 -13.33 -12.48
C LEU A 136 5.09 -13.55 -10.96
N TRP A 137 5.50 -12.50 -10.22
CA TRP A 137 5.59 -12.58 -8.77
C TRP A 137 4.23 -12.76 -8.09
N GLY A 138 3.17 -12.16 -8.65
CA GLY A 138 1.79 -12.37 -8.21
C GLY A 138 1.19 -13.71 -8.67
N PHE A 139 1.63 -14.22 -9.82
CA PHE A 139 1.18 -15.50 -10.36
C PHE A 139 1.57 -16.68 -9.45
N LEU A 140 2.80 -16.71 -8.93
CA LEU A 140 3.32 -17.82 -8.13
C LEU A 140 2.39 -18.19 -6.96
N PRO A 141 2.08 -17.31 -5.99
CA PRO A 141 1.20 -17.65 -4.88
C PRO A 141 -0.22 -18.02 -5.35
N ALA A 142 -0.70 -17.40 -6.42
CA ALA A 142 -2.01 -17.70 -6.98
C ALA A 142 -2.10 -19.11 -7.58
N PHE A 143 -1.06 -19.54 -8.29
CA PHE A 143 -0.98 -20.87 -8.86
C PHE A 143 -0.98 -21.95 -7.77
N PHE A 144 -0.16 -21.80 -6.73
CA PHE A 144 -0.11 -22.72 -5.60
C PHE A 144 -1.44 -22.73 -4.82
N LYS A 145 -2.08 -21.59 -4.64
CA LYS A 145 -3.40 -21.51 -4.02
C LYS A 145 -4.47 -22.18 -4.84
N ALA A 146 -4.50 -21.94 -6.14
CA ALA A 146 -5.50 -22.49 -7.04
C ALA A 146 -5.37 -24.03 -7.16
N ARG A 147 -4.14 -24.57 -7.19
CA ARG A 147 -3.89 -25.97 -7.44
C ARG A 147 -3.87 -26.83 -6.17
N TRP A 148 -3.30 -26.34 -5.08
CA TRP A 148 -3.09 -27.09 -3.83
C TRP A 148 -3.74 -26.46 -2.61
N ASN A 149 -4.51 -25.39 -2.79
CA ASN A 149 -5.19 -24.66 -1.70
C ASN A 149 -4.23 -24.27 -0.55
N THR A 150 -2.99 -23.89 -0.89
CA THR A 150 -1.99 -23.43 0.07
C THR A 150 -2.45 -22.18 0.82
N ASN A 151 -1.83 -21.88 1.96
CA ASN A 151 -2.08 -20.65 2.70
C ASN A 151 -1.45 -19.46 1.94
N GLU A 152 -2.30 -18.67 1.30
CA GLU A 152 -1.91 -17.52 0.47
C GLU A 152 -1.24 -16.41 1.28
N THR A 153 -1.67 -16.19 2.52
CA THR A 153 -1.12 -15.16 3.40
C THR A 153 0.34 -15.44 3.72
N LEU A 154 0.62 -16.67 4.17
CA LEU A 154 1.97 -17.08 4.52
C LEU A 154 2.87 -17.10 3.28
N PHE A 155 2.35 -17.64 2.15
CA PHE A 155 3.10 -17.74 0.91
C PHE A 155 3.50 -16.34 0.39
N THR A 156 2.54 -15.41 0.31
CA THR A 156 2.81 -14.05 -0.16
C THR A 156 3.74 -13.27 0.77
N LEU A 157 3.64 -13.50 2.09
CA LEU A 157 4.55 -12.89 3.06
C LEU A 157 5.98 -13.40 2.88
N MET A 158 6.19 -14.72 2.69
CA MET A 158 7.53 -15.28 2.43
C MET A 158 8.12 -14.75 1.12
N MET A 159 7.28 -14.54 0.10
CA MET A 159 7.70 -13.93 -1.16
C MET A 159 8.24 -12.51 -0.99
N ASN A 160 7.77 -11.73 0.00
CA ASN A 160 8.35 -10.41 0.30
C ASN A 160 9.79 -10.53 0.79
N TYR A 161 10.08 -11.49 1.68
CA TYR A 161 11.45 -11.71 2.16
C TYR A 161 12.38 -12.14 1.03
N ILE A 162 11.92 -13.03 0.14
CA ILE A 162 12.70 -13.46 -1.03
C ILE A 162 12.98 -12.26 -1.93
N ALA A 163 11.96 -11.41 -2.20
CA ALA A 163 12.12 -10.20 -3.00
C ALA A 163 13.16 -9.24 -2.40
N THR A 164 13.12 -9.05 -1.08
CA THR A 164 14.07 -8.19 -0.37
C THR A 164 15.50 -8.72 -0.49
N GLN A 165 15.70 -10.02 -0.33
CA GLN A 165 17.04 -10.63 -0.45
C GLN A 165 17.55 -10.63 -1.89
N LEU A 166 16.68 -10.82 -2.88
CA LEU A 166 17.07 -10.68 -4.29
C LEU A 166 17.49 -9.24 -4.61
N ALA A 167 16.72 -8.25 -4.15
CA ALA A 167 17.08 -6.84 -4.32
C ALA A 167 18.43 -6.53 -3.63
N ALA A 168 18.62 -6.99 -2.39
CA ALA A 168 19.89 -6.81 -1.65
C ALA A 168 21.07 -7.41 -2.39
N TYR A 169 20.94 -8.62 -2.92
CA TYR A 169 21.99 -9.27 -3.72
C TYR A 169 22.37 -8.44 -4.95
N TYR A 170 21.39 -8.00 -5.74
CA TYR A 170 21.68 -7.20 -6.94
C TYR A 170 22.19 -5.80 -6.63
N ILE A 171 21.80 -5.20 -5.50
CA ILE A 171 22.39 -3.94 -5.04
C ILE A 171 23.90 -4.09 -4.83
N ILE A 172 24.36 -5.18 -4.19
CA ILE A 172 25.77 -5.47 -4.00
C ILE A 172 26.48 -5.74 -5.34
N VAL A 173 25.81 -6.43 -6.28
CA VAL A 173 26.37 -6.68 -7.61
C VAL A 173 26.59 -5.38 -8.40
N TRP A 174 25.65 -4.43 -8.29
CA TRP A 174 25.64 -3.18 -9.06
C TRP A 174 26.15 -1.96 -8.29
N GLU A 175 26.60 -2.12 -7.04
CA GLU A 175 27.10 -0.98 -6.24
C GLU A 175 28.26 -0.25 -6.90
N VAL A 176 28.26 1.06 -6.81
CA VAL A 176 29.33 1.95 -7.30
C VAL A 176 29.54 3.08 -6.29
N PRO A 177 30.79 3.25 -5.74
CA PRO A 177 31.95 2.35 -5.84
C PRO A 177 31.73 1.03 -5.10
N LYS A 178 32.51 0.00 -5.40
CA LYS A 178 32.44 -1.30 -4.72
C LYS A 178 32.65 -1.15 -3.20
N GLY A 179 31.79 -1.84 -2.40
CA GLY A 179 31.75 -1.74 -0.94
C GLY A 179 30.88 -0.59 -0.41
N ALA A 180 30.21 0.18 -1.30
CA ALA A 180 29.34 1.28 -0.89
C ALA A 180 27.98 0.82 -0.30
N GLY A 181 27.57 -0.43 -0.55
CA GLY A 181 26.28 -0.99 -0.15
C GLY A 181 25.06 -0.32 -0.80
N LYS A 182 25.27 0.48 -1.85
CA LYS A 182 24.22 1.22 -2.58
C LYS A 182 24.59 1.42 -4.04
N ILE A 183 23.58 1.52 -4.90
CA ILE A 183 23.77 1.74 -6.34
C ILE A 183 23.98 3.23 -6.66
N GLY A 184 23.46 4.15 -5.86
CA GLY A 184 23.41 5.58 -6.19
C GLY A 184 22.28 5.90 -7.19
N ILE A 185 22.40 7.03 -7.89
CA ILE A 185 21.45 7.43 -8.93
C ILE A 185 21.85 6.75 -10.25
N ILE A 186 20.96 5.92 -10.78
CA ILE A 186 21.17 5.16 -12.01
C ILE A 186 21.15 6.12 -13.20
N ASN A 187 22.18 6.04 -14.07
CA ASN A 187 22.30 6.82 -15.31
C ASN A 187 22.20 8.34 -15.11
N GLN A 188 22.76 8.86 -14.02
CA GLN A 188 22.69 10.29 -13.67
C GLN A 188 23.19 11.22 -14.78
N ASN A 189 24.18 10.81 -15.56
CA ASN A 189 24.79 11.65 -16.62
C ASN A 189 24.03 11.56 -17.94
N THR A 190 23.37 10.43 -18.25
CA THR A 190 22.70 10.18 -19.53
C THR A 190 21.19 10.30 -19.45
N ASN A 191 20.62 10.23 -18.23
CA ASN A 191 19.18 10.13 -17.97
C ASN A 191 18.51 8.95 -18.72
N ALA A 192 19.29 7.95 -19.12
CA ALA A 192 18.79 6.80 -19.86
C ALA A 192 17.83 5.97 -18.99
N GLY A 193 16.63 5.72 -19.51
CA GLY A 193 15.56 5.03 -18.78
C GLY A 193 14.78 5.90 -17.80
N TRP A 194 15.07 7.19 -17.68
CA TRP A 194 14.25 8.09 -16.87
C TRP A 194 12.95 8.40 -17.60
N LEU A 195 11.85 8.34 -16.89
CA LEU A 195 10.55 8.69 -17.46
C LEU A 195 10.48 10.21 -17.72
N PRO A 196 9.81 10.63 -18.81
CA PRO A 196 9.75 12.03 -19.20
C PRO A 196 8.99 12.85 -18.14
N GLN A 197 9.50 14.05 -17.87
CA GLN A 197 8.81 15.02 -17.02
C GLN A 197 7.72 15.73 -17.81
N ILE A 198 6.48 15.70 -17.31
CA ILE A 198 5.36 16.41 -17.91
C ILE A 198 5.31 17.84 -17.35
N ALA A 199 5.25 18.83 -18.21
CA ALA A 199 5.21 20.26 -17.86
C ALA A 199 6.34 20.69 -16.87
N GLY A 200 7.51 20.08 -16.97
CA GLY A 200 8.65 20.36 -16.09
C GLY A 200 8.45 19.94 -14.63
N LYS A 201 7.45 19.07 -14.37
CA LYS A 201 7.15 18.55 -13.02
C LYS A 201 7.48 17.06 -12.95
N GLN A 202 8.42 16.71 -12.09
CA GLN A 202 8.91 15.34 -11.91
C GLN A 202 7.81 14.33 -11.51
N TYR A 203 6.85 14.76 -10.68
CA TYR A 203 5.87 13.85 -10.08
C TYR A 203 4.54 13.77 -10.85
N LEU A 204 4.32 14.66 -11.82
CA LEU A 204 3.03 14.79 -12.50
C LEU A 204 2.66 13.53 -13.30
N LEU A 205 3.63 12.88 -13.94
CA LEU A 205 3.40 11.64 -14.68
C LEU A 205 2.85 10.53 -13.76
N THR A 206 3.46 10.32 -12.62
CA THR A 206 3.01 9.30 -11.63
C THR A 206 1.58 9.60 -11.16
N ILE A 207 1.28 10.85 -10.85
CA ILE A 207 -0.06 11.28 -10.40
C ILE A 207 -1.09 11.01 -11.51
N LEU A 208 -0.81 11.38 -12.75
CA LEU A 208 -1.73 11.17 -13.88
C LEU A 208 -1.95 9.69 -14.17
N VAL A 209 -0.89 8.87 -14.20
CA VAL A 209 -1.01 7.43 -14.41
C VAL A 209 -1.88 6.79 -13.34
N VAL A 210 -1.68 7.15 -12.07
CA VAL A 210 -2.47 6.59 -10.97
C VAL A 210 -3.91 7.12 -10.98
N ALA A 211 -4.16 8.36 -11.39
CA ALA A 211 -5.51 8.88 -11.59
C ALA A 211 -6.27 8.08 -12.66
N VAL A 212 -5.64 7.82 -13.80
CA VAL A 212 -6.20 6.95 -14.85
C VAL A 212 -6.41 5.53 -14.33
N LEU A 213 -5.45 4.97 -13.62
CA LEU A 213 -5.54 3.64 -13.01
C LEU A 213 -6.72 3.55 -12.03
N THR A 214 -6.99 4.62 -11.26
CA THR A 214 -8.12 4.69 -10.33
C THR A 214 -9.46 4.57 -11.08
N VAL A 215 -9.62 5.32 -12.17
CA VAL A 215 -10.83 5.27 -13.00
C VAL A 215 -10.98 3.89 -13.64
N LEU A 216 -9.91 3.35 -14.22
CA LEU A 216 -9.92 2.01 -14.85
C LEU A 216 -10.26 0.92 -13.82
N THR A 217 -9.67 0.96 -12.64
CA THR A 217 -9.96 -0.01 -11.56
C THR A 217 -11.42 0.10 -11.09
N TYR A 218 -11.96 1.33 -10.98
CA TYR A 218 -13.35 1.54 -10.63
C TYR A 218 -14.29 0.91 -11.67
N ILE A 219 -14.04 1.18 -12.96
CA ILE A 219 -14.83 0.62 -14.06
C ILE A 219 -14.70 -0.92 -14.08
N TYR A 220 -13.47 -1.43 -13.94
CA TYR A 220 -13.19 -2.86 -13.93
C TYR A 220 -13.94 -3.58 -12.81
N LEU A 221 -13.88 -3.08 -11.57
CA LEU A 221 -14.50 -3.75 -10.43
C LEU A 221 -16.03 -3.62 -10.40
N LYS A 222 -16.60 -2.57 -11.00
CA LYS A 222 -18.06 -2.28 -10.92
C LYS A 222 -18.82 -2.76 -12.15
N TYR A 223 -18.24 -2.64 -13.34
CA TYR A 223 -18.97 -2.83 -14.60
C TYR A 223 -18.48 -4.01 -15.44
N SER A 224 -17.33 -4.62 -15.13
CA SER A 224 -16.83 -5.73 -15.93
C SER A 224 -17.37 -7.08 -15.44
N LYS A 225 -17.48 -8.05 -16.37
CA LYS A 225 -17.76 -9.47 -16.05
C LYS A 225 -16.77 -10.02 -15.03
N HIS A 226 -15.50 -9.65 -15.17
CA HIS A 226 -14.44 -10.08 -14.25
C HIS A 226 -14.63 -9.54 -12.84
N GLY A 227 -15.05 -8.25 -12.69
CA GLY A 227 -15.36 -7.65 -11.39
C GLY A 227 -16.54 -8.35 -10.70
N TYR A 228 -17.53 -8.80 -11.46
CA TYR A 228 -18.62 -9.62 -10.96
C TYR A 228 -18.12 -10.98 -10.48
N GLU A 229 -17.34 -11.71 -11.30
CA GLU A 229 -16.75 -13.00 -10.93
C GLU A 229 -15.90 -12.90 -9.63
N ILE A 230 -15.08 -11.85 -9.50
CA ILE A 230 -14.30 -11.55 -8.29
C ILE A 230 -15.22 -11.41 -7.06
N ALA A 231 -16.33 -10.67 -7.19
CA ALA A 231 -17.26 -10.45 -6.10
C ALA A 231 -17.95 -11.76 -5.67
N VAL A 232 -18.43 -12.56 -6.63
CA VAL A 232 -19.11 -13.84 -6.35
C VAL A 232 -18.16 -14.84 -5.70
N VAL A 233 -16.92 -14.97 -6.21
CA VAL A 233 -15.89 -15.84 -5.61
C VAL A 233 -15.56 -15.37 -4.19
N GLY A 234 -15.52 -14.06 -3.96
CA GLY A 234 -15.29 -13.46 -2.64
C GLY A 234 -16.42 -13.71 -1.64
N GLU A 235 -17.65 -13.84 -2.08
CA GLU A 235 -18.78 -14.20 -1.19
C GLU A 235 -18.72 -15.70 -0.83
N SER A 236 -18.65 -16.57 -1.86
CA SER A 236 -18.58 -18.02 -1.67
C SER A 236 -17.97 -18.71 -2.90
N GLN A 237 -16.84 -19.36 -2.74
CA GLN A 237 -16.21 -20.15 -3.79
C GLN A 237 -17.10 -21.33 -4.26
N ARG A 238 -17.87 -21.93 -3.33
CA ARG A 238 -18.80 -23.02 -3.65
C ARG A 238 -19.93 -22.51 -4.53
N THR A 239 -20.56 -21.40 -4.14
CA THR A 239 -21.64 -20.77 -4.93
C THR A 239 -21.15 -20.35 -6.31
N ALA A 240 -19.93 -19.78 -6.41
CA ALA A 240 -19.30 -19.45 -7.68
C ALA A 240 -19.16 -20.68 -8.60
N SER A 241 -18.69 -21.81 -8.04
CA SER A 241 -18.54 -23.06 -8.79
C SER A 241 -19.90 -23.62 -9.28
N TYR A 242 -20.95 -23.55 -8.46
CA TYR A 242 -22.31 -23.94 -8.88
C TYR A 242 -22.87 -23.05 -10.00
N ALA A 243 -22.49 -21.75 -10.01
CA ALA A 243 -22.83 -20.82 -11.08
C ALA A 243 -21.97 -20.98 -12.35
N GLY A 244 -21.10 -22.01 -12.42
CA GLY A 244 -20.25 -22.30 -13.57
C GLY A 244 -18.99 -21.42 -13.66
N ILE A 245 -18.66 -20.65 -12.62
CA ILE A 245 -17.45 -19.84 -12.57
C ILE A 245 -16.25 -20.71 -12.21
N LYS A 246 -15.20 -20.70 -13.05
CA LYS A 246 -13.95 -21.43 -12.80
C LYS A 246 -13.08 -20.68 -11.79
N VAL A 247 -13.28 -20.97 -10.49
CA VAL A 247 -12.63 -20.29 -9.35
C VAL A 247 -11.11 -20.19 -9.50
N GLU A 248 -10.44 -21.28 -9.90
CA GLU A 248 -8.99 -21.32 -10.12
C GLU A 248 -8.53 -20.24 -11.13
N ARG A 249 -9.25 -20.10 -12.25
CA ARG A 249 -8.92 -19.08 -13.27
C ARG A 249 -9.13 -17.67 -12.75
N VAL A 250 -10.17 -17.47 -11.95
CA VAL A 250 -10.45 -16.15 -11.35
C VAL A 250 -9.33 -15.79 -10.38
N ILE A 251 -8.87 -16.71 -9.54
CA ILE A 251 -7.76 -16.50 -8.60
C ILE A 251 -6.49 -16.12 -9.36
N ILE A 252 -6.06 -16.92 -10.32
CA ILE A 252 -4.81 -16.70 -11.07
C ILE A 252 -4.87 -15.39 -11.83
N ARG A 253 -5.93 -15.13 -12.58
CA ARG A 253 -6.10 -13.90 -13.37
C ARG A 253 -6.09 -12.64 -12.48
N THR A 254 -6.78 -12.69 -11.37
CA THR A 254 -6.88 -11.56 -10.44
C THR A 254 -5.53 -11.23 -9.82
N MET A 255 -4.76 -12.25 -9.44
CA MET A 255 -3.43 -12.07 -8.87
C MET A 255 -2.38 -11.64 -9.88
N VAL A 256 -2.47 -12.12 -11.12
CA VAL A 256 -1.63 -11.64 -12.24
C VAL A 256 -1.90 -10.17 -12.52
N LEU A 257 -3.18 -9.76 -12.54
CA LEU A 257 -3.55 -8.35 -12.68
C LEU A 257 -3.04 -7.51 -11.51
N SER A 258 -3.23 -7.98 -10.27
CA SER A 258 -2.70 -7.32 -9.07
C SER A 258 -1.19 -7.13 -9.14
N GLY A 259 -0.46 -8.20 -9.49
CA GLY A 259 0.98 -8.15 -9.66
C GLY A 259 1.43 -7.24 -10.81
N ALA A 260 0.72 -7.23 -11.93
CA ALA A 260 0.98 -6.33 -13.07
C ALA A 260 0.84 -4.84 -12.67
N MET A 261 -0.20 -4.51 -11.91
CA MET A 261 -0.41 -3.16 -11.37
C MET A 261 0.68 -2.77 -10.36
N CYS A 262 1.08 -3.69 -9.48
CA CYS A 262 2.25 -3.50 -8.61
C CYS A 262 3.52 -3.31 -9.45
N GLY A 263 3.64 -4.03 -10.58
CA GLY A 263 4.72 -3.89 -11.54
C GLY A 263 4.82 -2.48 -12.10
N LEU A 264 3.70 -1.91 -12.50
CA LEU A 264 3.62 -0.53 -12.97
C LEU A 264 4.04 0.46 -11.87
N MET A 265 3.65 0.22 -10.62
CA MET A 265 4.06 1.07 -9.50
C MET A 265 5.57 1.00 -9.24
N GLY A 266 6.19 -0.19 -9.38
CA GLY A 266 7.64 -0.34 -9.28
C GLY A 266 8.40 0.44 -10.38
N LEU A 267 7.90 0.41 -11.61
CA LEU A 267 8.43 1.24 -12.70
C LEU A 267 8.37 2.73 -12.37
N LEU A 268 7.21 3.22 -11.92
CA LEU A 268 7.01 4.63 -11.58
C LEU A 268 7.88 5.09 -10.41
N LEU A 269 8.14 4.22 -9.44
CA LEU A 269 9.05 4.50 -8.33
C LEU A 269 10.50 4.60 -8.82
N THR A 270 11.00 3.59 -9.52
CA THR A 270 12.42 3.52 -9.90
C THR A 270 12.76 4.46 -11.04
N ALA A 271 11.98 4.46 -12.13
CA ALA A 271 12.28 5.26 -13.32
C ALA A 271 11.64 6.65 -13.32
N GLY A 272 10.59 6.85 -12.49
CA GLY A 272 9.84 8.10 -12.45
C GLY A 272 10.23 9.07 -11.34
N THR A 273 10.69 8.55 -10.19
CA THR A 273 10.89 9.39 -9.00
C THR A 273 12.25 9.26 -8.34
N ASP A 274 12.66 8.05 -7.98
CA ASP A 274 13.82 7.86 -7.09
C ASP A 274 15.11 7.64 -7.88
N HIS A 275 15.01 7.14 -9.10
CA HIS A 275 16.12 6.83 -10.01
C HIS A 275 17.23 5.97 -9.37
N THR A 276 16.85 5.17 -8.38
CA THR A 276 17.74 4.29 -7.61
C THR A 276 17.00 3.02 -7.22
N LEU A 277 17.73 2.05 -6.69
CA LEU A 277 17.18 0.85 -6.08
C LEU A 277 17.72 0.69 -4.67
N THR A 278 16.81 0.54 -3.69
CA THR A 278 17.12 0.18 -2.32
C THR A 278 16.16 -0.92 -1.86
N THR A 279 16.54 -1.70 -0.86
CA THR A 279 15.67 -2.73 -0.27
C THR A 279 14.42 -2.14 0.38
N THR A 280 14.46 -0.86 0.73
CA THR A 280 13.40 -0.11 1.41
C THR A 280 12.67 0.88 0.50
N ILE A 281 12.88 0.83 -0.82
CA ILE A 281 12.27 1.77 -1.78
C ILE A 281 10.74 1.81 -1.72
N VAL A 282 10.12 0.69 -1.42
CA VAL A 282 8.65 0.60 -1.26
C VAL A 282 8.20 1.17 0.09
N GLY A 283 9.06 1.08 1.13
CA GLY A 283 8.87 1.73 2.43
C GLY A 283 7.65 1.26 3.21
N GLY A 284 7.30 -0.04 3.14
CA GLY A 284 6.16 -0.61 3.84
C GLY A 284 4.79 -0.23 3.25
N ARG A 285 4.77 0.49 2.12
CA ARG A 285 3.53 0.94 1.46
C ARG A 285 2.68 -0.23 0.98
N GLY A 286 3.27 -1.40 0.70
CA GLY A 286 2.53 -2.63 0.39
C GLY A 286 1.65 -3.08 1.54
N PHE A 287 2.13 -3.02 2.78
CA PHE A 287 1.33 -3.34 3.98
C PHE A 287 0.29 -2.27 4.27
N THR A 288 0.66 -0.99 4.18
CA THR A 288 -0.26 0.14 4.37
C THR A 288 -1.39 0.12 3.33
N ALA A 289 -1.11 -0.30 2.10
CA ALA A 289 -2.09 -0.42 1.02
C ALA A 289 -3.23 -1.40 1.34
N VAL A 290 -2.93 -2.46 2.08
CA VAL A 290 -3.96 -3.39 2.59
C VAL A 290 -4.97 -2.65 3.47
N MET A 291 -4.46 -1.84 4.41
CA MET A 291 -5.31 -1.05 5.32
C MET A 291 -6.16 -0.04 4.57
N VAL A 292 -5.57 0.70 3.61
CA VAL A 292 -6.30 1.64 2.74
C VAL A 292 -7.46 0.94 2.04
N SER A 293 -7.19 -0.23 1.44
CA SER A 293 -8.17 -1.01 0.70
C SER A 293 -9.36 -1.44 1.58
N TRP A 294 -9.07 -1.90 2.81
CA TRP A 294 -10.09 -2.30 3.78
C TRP A 294 -10.89 -1.11 4.32
N MET A 295 -10.22 -0.03 4.70
CA MET A 295 -10.88 1.19 5.18
C MET A 295 -11.83 1.78 4.16
N ALA A 296 -11.45 1.73 2.88
CA ALA A 296 -12.27 2.18 1.76
C ALA A 296 -13.36 1.18 1.34
N LYS A 297 -13.48 0.02 2.01
CA LYS A 297 -14.40 -1.06 1.64
C LYS A 297 -14.29 -1.43 0.15
N PHE A 298 -13.06 -1.51 -0.34
CA PHE A 298 -12.71 -1.85 -1.73
C PHE A 298 -13.30 -0.90 -2.79
N ASN A 299 -13.62 0.34 -2.41
CA ASN A 299 -14.10 1.37 -3.34
C ASN A 299 -12.93 2.28 -3.75
N PRO A 300 -12.52 2.29 -5.04
CA PRO A 300 -11.38 3.09 -5.52
C PRO A 300 -11.49 4.59 -5.25
N ILE A 301 -12.70 5.15 -5.29
CA ILE A 301 -12.91 6.59 -5.02
C ILE A 301 -12.64 6.91 -3.53
N MET A 302 -13.17 6.06 -2.62
CA MET A 302 -12.93 6.24 -1.18
C MET A 302 -11.47 6.02 -0.81
N MET A 303 -10.72 5.21 -1.60
CA MET A 303 -9.30 4.98 -1.39
C MET A 303 -8.46 6.24 -1.59
N ILE A 304 -8.90 7.20 -2.41
CA ILE A 304 -8.21 8.49 -2.56
C ILE A 304 -8.17 9.23 -1.21
N PHE A 305 -9.30 9.30 -0.53
CA PHE A 305 -9.42 9.98 0.76
C PHE A 305 -8.66 9.25 1.87
N THR A 306 -8.77 7.93 1.93
CA THR A 306 -8.06 7.13 2.95
C THR A 306 -6.54 7.15 2.73
N SER A 307 -6.07 7.08 1.48
CA SER A 307 -4.65 7.23 1.17
C SER A 307 -4.13 8.63 1.49
N LEU A 308 -4.89 9.69 1.15
CA LEU A 308 -4.51 11.07 1.47
C LEU A 308 -4.35 11.25 2.98
N LEU A 309 -5.32 10.77 3.76
CA LEU A 309 -5.26 10.84 5.21
C LEU A 309 -3.97 10.20 5.76
N LEU A 310 -3.69 8.94 5.37
CA LEU A 310 -2.51 8.23 5.86
C LEU A 310 -1.20 8.89 5.42
N VAL A 311 -1.13 9.39 4.19
CA VAL A 311 0.06 10.08 3.69
C VAL A 311 0.30 11.39 4.43
N VAL A 312 -0.74 12.19 4.67
CA VAL A 312 -0.61 13.45 5.44
C VAL A 312 -0.11 13.16 6.85
N LEU A 313 -0.66 12.16 7.52
CA LEU A 313 -0.25 11.78 8.87
C LEU A 313 1.20 11.25 8.91
N SER A 314 1.58 10.39 7.96
CA SER A 314 2.95 9.87 7.85
C SER A 314 3.97 10.98 7.53
N ARG A 315 3.63 11.90 6.62
CA ARG A 315 4.49 13.06 6.31
C ARG A 315 4.62 13.99 7.50
N GLY A 316 3.52 14.20 8.23
CA GLY A 316 3.50 14.97 9.47
C GLY A 316 4.40 14.34 10.54
N ALA A 317 4.32 13.02 10.73
CA ALA A 317 5.18 12.30 11.67
C ALA A 317 6.68 12.43 11.31
N SER A 318 7.01 12.35 10.01
CA SER A 318 8.39 12.56 9.55
C SER A 318 8.86 14.00 9.78
N GLU A 319 8.00 15.00 9.63
CA GLU A 319 8.33 16.40 9.89
C GLU A 319 8.55 16.66 11.38
N ILE A 320 7.73 16.08 12.26
CA ILE A 320 7.92 16.13 13.72
C ILE A 320 9.30 15.62 14.08
N SER A 321 9.67 14.43 13.58
CA SER A 321 10.99 13.85 13.81
C SER A 321 12.13 14.79 13.37
N SER A 322 11.96 15.41 12.20
CA SER A 322 12.97 16.31 11.62
C SER A 322 13.09 17.65 12.37
N VAL A 323 11.96 18.28 12.71
CA VAL A 323 11.93 19.62 13.36
C VAL A 323 12.41 19.53 14.79
N PHE A 324 12.03 18.50 15.52
CA PHE A 324 12.41 18.33 16.92
C PHE A 324 13.69 17.51 17.12
N GLY A 325 14.44 17.22 16.04
CA GLY A 325 15.72 16.51 16.11
C GLY A 325 15.64 15.06 16.62
N LEU A 326 14.46 14.43 16.48
CA LEU A 326 14.24 13.07 16.92
C LEU A 326 14.72 12.05 15.88
N ASN A 327 15.03 10.83 16.31
CA ASN A 327 15.41 9.76 15.39
C ASN A 327 14.26 9.46 14.42
N HIS A 328 14.60 9.05 13.19
CA HIS A 328 13.64 8.67 12.14
C HIS A 328 12.65 7.58 12.63
N SER A 329 13.12 6.63 13.45
CA SER A 329 12.28 5.61 14.07
C SER A 329 11.13 6.19 14.91
N PHE A 330 11.24 7.45 15.38
CA PHE A 330 10.14 8.10 16.09
C PHE A 330 8.96 8.42 15.16
N ALA A 331 9.23 8.79 13.91
CA ALA A 331 8.18 8.94 12.91
C ALA A 331 7.42 7.62 12.65
N ASP A 332 8.14 6.50 12.65
CA ASP A 332 7.53 5.16 12.49
C ASP A 332 6.66 4.81 13.70
N ILE A 333 7.08 5.16 14.92
CA ILE A 333 6.27 4.98 16.15
C ILE A 333 4.98 5.79 16.06
N LEU A 334 5.06 7.08 15.71
CA LEU A 334 3.87 7.92 15.56
C LEU A 334 2.92 7.38 14.48
N THR A 335 3.47 6.96 13.34
CA THR A 335 2.70 6.33 12.27
C THR A 335 2.03 5.04 12.76
N GLY A 336 2.75 4.22 13.51
CA GLY A 336 2.22 3.00 14.13
C GLY A 336 1.06 3.27 15.10
N ILE A 337 1.17 4.29 15.96
CA ILE A 337 0.10 4.72 16.87
C ILE A 337 -1.15 5.12 16.06
N ILE A 338 -0.98 5.94 15.03
CA ILE A 338 -2.08 6.39 14.18
C ILE A 338 -2.77 5.20 13.53
N LEU A 339 -2.01 4.29 12.92
CA LEU A 339 -2.53 3.09 12.30
C LEU A 339 -3.27 2.19 13.28
N PHE A 340 -2.75 2.02 14.50
CA PHE A 340 -3.38 1.24 15.56
C PHE A 340 -4.79 1.75 15.89
N PHE A 341 -4.95 3.07 16.11
CA PHE A 341 -6.25 3.66 16.40
C PHE A 341 -7.22 3.58 15.21
N ILE A 342 -6.72 3.75 13.99
CA ILE A 342 -7.52 3.63 12.78
C ILE A 342 -8.03 2.20 12.60
N ILE A 343 -7.16 1.19 12.75
CA ILE A 343 -7.57 -0.23 12.71
C ILE A 343 -8.54 -0.55 13.83
N GLY A 344 -8.27 -0.06 15.05
CA GLY A 344 -9.15 -0.21 16.20
C GLY A 344 -10.55 0.34 15.94
N SER A 345 -10.68 1.43 15.20
CA SER A 345 -11.98 2.00 14.82
C SER A 345 -12.84 1.05 13.97
N GLU A 346 -12.22 0.27 13.09
CA GLU A 346 -12.94 -0.72 12.27
C GLU A 346 -13.54 -1.84 13.12
N PHE A 347 -12.90 -2.19 14.24
CA PHE A 347 -13.48 -3.13 15.19
C PHE A 347 -14.79 -2.58 15.76
N PHE A 348 -14.84 -1.33 16.21
CA PHE A 348 -16.04 -0.70 16.76
C PHE A 348 -17.12 -0.42 15.71
N ILE A 349 -16.75 -0.29 14.45
CA ILE A 349 -17.70 -0.17 13.33
C ILE A 349 -18.37 -1.52 13.06
N ASN A 350 -17.62 -2.62 13.09
CA ASN A 350 -18.11 -3.94 12.70
C ASN A 350 -18.69 -4.75 13.86
N TYR A 351 -18.29 -4.45 15.11
CA TYR A 351 -18.72 -5.17 16.31
C TYR A 351 -19.29 -4.24 17.39
N LYS A 352 -20.31 -4.70 18.07
CA LYS A 352 -20.89 -4.05 19.27
C LYS A 352 -20.35 -4.76 20.50
N VAL A 353 -19.61 -4.01 21.32
CA VAL A 353 -19.19 -4.48 22.64
C VAL A 353 -20.24 -4.07 23.66
N SER A 354 -20.84 -5.02 24.35
CA SER A 354 -21.75 -4.78 25.44
C SER A 354 -21.26 -5.46 26.73
N LEU A 355 -21.36 -4.75 27.84
CA LEU A 355 -21.16 -5.35 29.15
C LEU A 355 -22.33 -6.30 29.42
N ARG A 356 -22.03 -7.53 29.76
CA ARG A 356 -23.05 -8.48 30.18
C ARG A 356 -23.58 -8.02 31.53
N LYS A 357 -24.83 -7.56 31.59
CA LYS A 357 -25.50 -7.27 32.89
C LYS A 357 -25.53 -8.57 33.70
N ALA A 358 -24.83 -8.60 34.81
CA ALA A 358 -24.96 -9.67 35.78
C ALA A 358 -26.40 -9.62 36.32
N GLY A 359 -27.18 -10.70 36.09
CA GLY A 359 -28.44 -10.92 36.77
C GLY A 359 -29.70 -10.54 36.01
N LYS A 360 -30.21 -11.49 35.24
CA LYS A 360 -31.62 -11.93 35.34
C LYS A 360 -31.56 -13.42 35.00
N LYS A 361 -31.60 -14.26 36.01
CA LYS A 361 -32.10 -15.63 35.88
C LYS A 361 -33.52 -15.48 35.38
N GLU A 362 -33.78 -15.89 34.16
CA GLU A 362 -35.13 -16.21 33.73
C GLU A 362 -35.54 -17.44 34.59
N ALA A 363 -36.60 -17.27 35.38
CA ALA A 363 -37.31 -18.30 36.10
C ALA A 363 -38.16 -19.10 35.10
#